data_d398dc06406c055c6325df173ef823dd
#
_entry.id   d398dc06406c055c6325df173ef823dd
#
_cell.length_a   1.000
_cell.length_b   1.000
_cell.length_c   1.000
_cell.angle_alpha   90.00
_cell.angle_beta   90.00
_cell.angle_gamma   90.00
#
_symmetry.space_group_name_H-M   'P 1'
#
loop_
_entity.id
_entity.type
_entity.pdbx_description
1 polymer ?
#
loop_
_entity_poly.entity_id
_entity_poly.type
_entity_poly.pdbx_seq_one_letter_code
_entity_poly.pdbx_strand_id
1 'polypeptide(L)'
;MKRTRAHESRAAIERLYITMRHLFTRGNYKPMGVSGESLVQALMVLSPEIYGSITDREKIELDGLLYVMERLPRGIEECRFVRLISREGYETSHLAPIIPPKRRRNCYRLDEQVMYVEMTRGRSDIYDILTHLTFLYIESNKIYHNSIDPKGRITTNWIMLEEFVSKEENGEEFDKEAASAYLSHLIGRTYEETVQAVEKFSRSANSNSLFSIVYHMGRLAMEEIQHDKDREISFSATLRERIGHHVYGELWARKIQSTLDEKDLLKRPIHIISANLHSVINTIYSNQKLPINSYEEIEKVAMDISVNAKDNHAKTIYEYALRHGFVDIPDDSGTNIGAQIIDTALLEKDEILPGVKLPKEIEKRPVFVVMDYAFGEQAYECFDELLKPYKRGEKEYNLNVVSTSIMGKAGILYGGKGDLMIPDAHVFEGTADNYPFRNELKKSDFEGYGLGVYSGSMVTVLGTSLQNKDILKYFMESSWNAIGLEMEGAHYQKAIQSASKIRKSIRSNVKVLYAYYASDNPLETGSTLASGALGMEGVRPTYLITYKILEKLFG
;
A
#
# COMPACT_ATOMS: atom_id res chain seq x y z
N MET A 1 9.82 -19.79 -30.33
CA MET A 1 8.69 -19.98 -29.40
C MET A 1 7.86 -18.71 -29.38
N LYS A 2 6.55 -18.73 -29.70
CA LYS A 2 5.69 -17.56 -29.52
C LYS A 2 5.60 -17.25 -28.02
N ARG A 3 5.89 -16.02 -27.62
CA ARG A 3 5.70 -15.58 -26.22
C ARG A 3 4.20 -15.65 -25.88
N THR A 4 3.87 -16.20 -24.71
CA THR A 4 2.49 -16.15 -24.21
C THR A 4 2.23 -14.75 -23.65
N ARG A 5 0.96 -14.34 -23.55
CA ARG A 5 0.57 -13.06 -22.98
C ARG A 5 1.11 -12.87 -21.54
N ALA A 6 1.13 -13.94 -20.75
CA ALA A 6 1.73 -13.91 -19.41
C ALA A 6 3.24 -13.57 -19.43
N HIS A 7 3.99 -14.09 -20.40
CA HIS A 7 5.40 -13.75 -20.56
C HIS A 7 5.59 -12.27 -20.98
N GLU A 8 4.71 -11.76 -21.84
CA GLU A 8 4.74 -10.34 -22.25
C GLU A 8 4.41 -9.43 -21.08
N SER A 9 3.39 -9.78 -20.27
CA SER A 9 3.00 -9.05 -19.06
C SER A 9 4.13 -9.02 -18.03
N ARG A 10 4.81 -10.15 -17.77
CA ARG A 10 5.98 -10.17 -16.87
C ARG A 10 7.11 -9.28 -17.38
N ALA A 11 7.44 -9.36 -18.66
CA ALA A 11 8.46 -8.50 -19.25
C ALA A 11 8.07 -7.01 -19.20
N ALA A 12 6.78 -6.70 -19.28
CA ALA A 12 6.28 -5.34 -19.13
C ALA A 12 6.41 -4.84 -17.67
N ILE A 13 6.10 -5.67 -16.67
CA ILE A 13 6.29 -5.33 -15.25
C ILE A 13 7.77 -5.10 -14.94
N GLU A 14 8.66 -5.97 -15.40
CA GLU A 14 10.10 -5.80 -15.24
C GLU A 14 10.58 -4.48 -15.88
N ARG A 15 10.10 -4.17 -17.08
CA ARG A 15 10.39 -2.90 -17.77
C ARG A 15 9.88 -1.69 -16.99
N LEU A 16 8.65 -1.74 -16.46
CA LEU A 16 8.10 -0.68 -15.61
C LEU A 16 9.01 -0.44 -14.40
N TYR A 17 9.38 -1.50 -13.69
CA TYR A 17 10.25 -1.41 -12.51
C TYR A 17 11.60 -0.77 -12.83
N ILE A 18 12.29 -1.27 -13.86
CA ILE A 18 13.61 -0.76 -14.28
C ILE A 18 13.49 0.71 -14.73
N THR A 19 12.46 1.03 -15.52
CA THR A 19 12.27 2.39 -16.04
C THR A 19 11.96 3.38 -14.93
N MET A 20 11.04 3.08 -14.03
CA MET A 20 10.69 3.95 -12.90
C MET A 20 11.92 4.23 -12.03
N ARG A 21 12.71 3.21 -11.75
CA ARG A 21 13.96 3.34 -11.00
C ARG A 21 14.99 4.22 -11.72
N HIS A 22 15.10 4.07 -13.04
CA HIS A 22 15.98 4.91 -13.86
C HIS A 22 15.53 6.37 -13.86
N LEU A 23 14.23 6.65 -14.06
CA LEU A 23 13.68 8.00 -14.08
C LEU A 23 13.81 8.69 -12.72
N PHE A 24 13.59 7.97 -11.63
CA PHE A 24 13.85 8.47 -10.28
C PHE A 24 15.32 8.90 -10.10
N THR A 25 16.26 8.08 -10.54
CA THR A 25 17.70 8.40 -10.47
C THR A 25 18.06 9.60 -11.36
N ARG A 26 17.46 9.70 -12.54
CA ARG A 26 17.67 10.82 -13.46
C ARG A 26 17.20 12.17 -12.89
N GLY A 27 16.09 12.16 -12.15
CA GLY A 27 15.59 13.32 -11.41
C GLY A 27 14.45 14.10 -12.07
N ASN A 28 14.22 13.93 -13.37
CA ASN A 28 13.06 14.50 -14.08
C ASN A 28 12.79 13.78 -15.39
N TYR A 29 11.57 13.89 -15.91
CA TYR A 29 11.21 13.40 -17.23
C TYR A 29 9.89 14.02 -17.73
N LYS A 30 9.68 13.95 -19.04
CA LYS A 30 8.43 14.31 -19.72
C LYS A 30 7.59 13.04 -19.89
N PRO A 31 6.39 12.94 -19.30
CA PRO A 31 5.60 11.70 -19.32
C PRO A 31 5.26 11.18 -20.72
N MET A 32 4.84 12.06 -21.62
CA MET A 32 4.47 11.71 -22.99
C MET A 32 5.61 11.92 -24.00
N GLY A 33 6.78 12.38 -23.53
CA GLY A 33 7.99 12.50 -24.35
C GLY A 33 8.82 11.22 -24.38
N VAL A 34 9.94 11.25 -25.11
CA VAL A 34 10.87 10.11 -25.28
C VAL A 34 11.30 9.49 -23.94
N SER A 35 11.49 10.30 -22.91
CA SER A 35 11.89 9.79 -21.59
C SER A 35 10.80 9.02 -20.84
N GLY A 36 9.52 9.31 -21.10
CA GLY A 36 8.37 8.61 -20.51
C GLY A 36 7.82 7.48 -21.38
N GLU A 37 8.19 7.42 -22.66
CA GLU A 37 7.64 6.48 -23.63
C GLU A 37 7.74 5.02 -23.19
N SER A 38 8.84 4.64 -22.52
CA SER A 38 9.02 3.27 -22.02
C SER A 38 8.00 2.90 -20.95
N LEU A 39 7.55 3.85 -20.10
CA LEU A 39 6.48 3.61 -19.12
C LEU A 39 5.14 3.44 -19.82
N VAL A 40 4.82 4.33 -20.74
CA VAL A 40 3.59 4.29 -21.53
C VAL A 40 3.47 2.95 -22.27
N GLN A 41 4.51 2.56 -23.02
CA GLN A 41 4.54 1.30 -23.77
C GLN A 41 4.41 0.08 -22.85
N ALA A 42 5.12 0.07 -21.73
CA ALA A 42 5.06 -1.05 -20.80
C ALA A 42 3.67 -1.16 -20.15
N LEU A 43 3.05 -0.05 -19.77
CA LEU A 43 1.70 -0.05 -19.17
C LEU A 43 0.63 -0.47 -20.19
N MET A 44 0.74 -0.04 -21.44
CA MET A 44 -0.16 -0.47 -22.52
C MET A 44 0.00 -1.95 -22.85
N VAL A 45 1.23 -2.48 -22.89
CA VAL A 45 1.49 -3.93 -23.11
C VAL A 45 0.95 -4.76 -21.95
N LEU A 46 1.15 -4.30 -20.72
CA LEU A 46 0.64 -4.97 -19.52
C LEU A 46 -0.88 -5.00 -19.49
N SER A 47 -1.53 -3.88 -19.85
CA SER A 47 -2.98 -3.72 -19.85
C SER A 47 -3.62 -4.28 -18.57
N PRO A 48 -3.36 -3.67 -17.40
CA PRO A 48 -3.90 -4.14 -16.13
C PRO A 48 -5.42 -4.14 -16.13
N GLU A 49 -6.03 -5.09 -15.41
CA GLU A 49 -7.51 -5.22 -15.33
C GLU A 49 -8.19 -3.92 -14.87
N ILE A 50 -7.59 -3.19 -13.94
CA ILE A 50 -8.14 -1.93 -13.41
C ILE A 50 -8.13 -0.80 -14.45
N TYR A 51 -7.33 -0.94 -15.50
CA TYR A 51 -7.25 0.00 -16.62
C TYR A 51 -7.82 -0.63 -17.90
N GLY A 52 -8.95 -1.34 -17.78
CA GLY A 52 -9.53 -2.26 -18.76
C GLY A 52 -9.47 -1.82 -20.22
N SER A 53 -9.85 -0.56 -20.53
CA SER A 53 -9.81 -0.03 -21.90
C SER A 53 -8.56 0.82 -22.22
N ILE A 54 -7.45 0.67 -21.48
CA ILE A 54 -6.24 1.50 -21.68
C ILE A 54 -5.69 1.42 -23.11
N THR A 55 -5.84 0.27 -23.77
CA THR A 55 -5.38 0.04 -25.15
C THR A 55 -6.36 0.50 -26.22
N ASP A 56 -7.60 0.84 -25.87
CA ASP A 56 -8.57 1.43 -26.77
C ASP A 56 -8.14 2.86 -27.11
N ARG A 57 -8.27 3.26 -28.35
CA ARG A 57 -7.79 4.56 -28.82
C ARG A 57 -8.80 5.69 -28.61
N GLU A 58 -10.06 5.36 -28.46
CA GLU A 58 -11.16 6.32 -28.42
C GLU A 58 -11.87 6.33 -27.07
N LYS A 59 -11.97 5.14 -26.43
CA LYS A 59 -12.71 5.00 -25.17
C LYS A 59 -11.85 5.33 -23.96
N ILE A 60 -12.30 6.33 -23.20
CA ILE A 60 -11.71 6.66 -21.90
C ILE A 60 -12.09 5.58 -20.88
N GLU A 61 -11.13 5.17 -20.07
CA GLU A 61 -11.32 4.20 -19.00
C GLU A 61 -11.88 4.89 -17.73
N LEU A 62 -13.20 4.83 -17.54
CA LEU A 62 -13.89 5.61 -16.51
C LEU A 62 -13.68 5.07 -15.08
N ASP A 63 -13.78 3.76 -14.90
CA ASP A 63 -13.57 3.16 -13.56
C ASP A 63 -12.10 3.24 -13.13
N GLY A 64 -11.18 3.04 -14.07
CA GLY A 64 -9.76 3.27 -13.86
C GLY A 64 -9.43 4.74 -13.57
N LEU A 65 -10.09 5.68 -14.24
CA LEU A 65 -9.94 7.11 -13.98
C LEU A 65 -10.41 7.48 -12.57
N LEU A 66 -11.58 7.02 -12.16
CA LEU A 66 -12.07 7.23 -10.80
C LEU A 66 -11.12 6.64 -9.76
N TYR A 67 -10.65 5.41 -9.99
CA TYR A 67 -9.67 4.74 -9.12
C TYR A 67 -8.40 5.57 -8.93
N VAL A 68 -7.89 6.15 -10.02
CA VAL A 68 -6.67 6.98 -10.00
C VAL A 68 -6.91 8.32 -9.31
N MET A 69 -8.03 9.00 -9.63
CA MET A 69 -8.37 10.30 -9.02
C MET A 69 -8.56 10.22 -7.50
N GLU A 70 -9.04 9.11 -6.97
CA GLU A 70 -9.12 8.89 -5.50
C GLU A 70 -7.73 8.72 -4.84
N ARG A 71 -6.67 8.48 -5.61
CA ARG A 71 -5.28 8.25 -5.15
C ARG A 71 -4.32 9.39 -5.46
N LEU A 72 -4.77 10.33 -6.26
CA LEU A 72 -4.05 11.56 -6.62
C LEU A 72 -4.67 12.78 -5.89
N PRO A 73 -3.91 13.84 -5.65
CA PRO A 73 -4.45 15.05 -5.05
C PRO A 73 -5.44 15.74 -5.99
N ARG A 74 -6.50 16.30 -5.43
CA ARG A 74 -7.49 17.06 -6.19
C ARG A 74 -6.82 18.21 -6.95
N GLY A 75 -7.15 18.37 -8.22
CA GLY A 75 -6.61 19.41 -9.11
C GLY A 75 -5.30 19.03 -9.79
N ILE A 76 -4.82 17.79 -9.63
CA ILE A 76 -3.59 17.33 -10.31
C ILE A 76 -3.77 17.30 -11.84
N GLU A 77 -4.97 17.08 -12.31
CA GLU A 77 -5.33 17.11 -13.74
C GLU A 77 -5.17 18.47 -14.40
N GLU A 78 -5.09 19.53 -13.60
CA GLU A 78 -4.87 20.90 -14.03
C GLU A 78 -3.38 21.27 -14.11
N CYS A 79 -2.53 20.46 -13.43
CA CYS A 79 -1.12 20.80 -13.24
C CYS A 79 -0.23 20.26 -14.37
N ARG A 80 0.58 21.16 -14.93
CA ARG A 80 1.61 20.84 -15.91
C ARG A 80 2.85 20.24 -15.26
N PHE A 81 3.20 20.73 -14.07
CA PHE A 81 4.40 20.36 -13.35
C PHE A 81 4.04 19.64 -12.06
N VAL A 82 4.44 18.38 -11.97
CA VAL A 82 4.31 17.60 -10.74
C VAL A 82 5.69 17.35 -10.18
N ARG A 83 5.94 17.87 -8.97
CA ARG A 83 7.22 17.69 -8.29
C ARG A 83 7.06 16.77 -7.10
N LEU A 84 7.76 15.64 -7.13
CA LEU A 84 7.85 14.73 -6.00
C LEU A 84 8.94 15.23 -5.06
N ILE A 85 8.55 15.47 -3.82
CA ILE A 85 9.41 16.07 -2.78
C ILE A 85 9.49 15.17 -1.56
N SER A 86 10.47 15.41 -0.72
CA SER A 86 10.56 14.89 0.63
C SER A 86 9.85 15.83 1.62
N ARG A 87 9.94 15.61 2.92
CA ARG A 87 9.63 16.62 3.94
C ARG A 87 10.64 17.76 3.84
N GLU A 88 10.26 18.85 3.22
CA GLU A 88 11.13 19.99 2.89
C GLU A 88 10.61 21.29 3.48
N GLY A 89 9.83 21.22 4.56
CA GLY A 89 9.33 22.38 5.31
C GLY A 89 7.95 22.89 4.86
N TYR A 90 7.32 22.25 3.86
CA TYR A 90 5.98 22.67 3.41
C TYR A 90 4.89 22.39 4.44
N GLU A 91 5.09 21.39 5.32
CA GLU A 91 4.20 21.06 6.44
C GLU A 91 4.06 22.19 7.45
N THR A 92 5.02 23.10 7.51
CA THR A 92 4.99 24.30 8.38
C THR A 92 4.71 25.58 7.60
N SER A 93 4.45 25.50 6.29
CA SER A 93 4.14 26.64 5.44
C SER A 93 2.67 27.07 5.59
N HIS A 94 2.31 28.16 4.91
CA HIS A 94 0.92 28.64 4.82
C HIS A 94 0.05 27.82 3.86
N LEU A 95 0.65 26.87 3.11
CA LEU A 95 -0.07 26.04 2.15
C LEU A 95 -0.86 24.95 2.87
N ALA A 96 -2.16 24.89 2.63
CA ALA A 96 -2.99 23.80 3.15
C ALA A 96 -2.68 22.50 2.41
N PRO A 97 -2.45 21.38 3.12
CA PRO A 97 -2.19 20.11 2.48
C PRO A 97 -3.46 19.54 1.84
N ILE A 98 -3.34 19.06 0.59
CA ILE A 98 -4.35 18.29 -0.12
C ILE A 98 -3.98 16.82 0.07
N ILE A 99 -4.85 16.04 0.74
CA ILE A 99 -4.59 14.63 1.03
C ILE A 99 -5.52 13.76 0.20
N PRO A 100 -5.00 12.92 -0.71
CA PRO A 100 -5.82 11.97 -1.46
C PRO A 100 -6.56 11.00 -0.53
N PRO A 101 -7.85 10.68 -0.80
CA PRO A 101 -8.67 9.84 0.09
C PRO A 101 -8.10 8.43 0.31
N LYS A 102 -7.48 7.86 -0.70
CA LYS A 102 -6.96 6.49 -0.69
C LYS A 102 -5.44 6.39 -0.57
N ARG A 103 -4.75 7.50 -0.32
CA ARG A 103 -3.29 7.54 -0.11
C ARG A 103 -2.93 8.57 0.95
N ARG A 104 -2.00 8.23 1.82
CA ARG A 104 -1.52 9.12 2.89
C ARG A 104 -0.32 9.92 2.37
N ARG A 105 -0.57 10.92 1.51
CA ARG A 105 0.44 11.83 0.97
C ARG A 105 0.00 13.26 1.23
N ASN A 106 0.87 14.09 1.79
CA ASN A 106 0.63 15.53 1.81
C ASN A 106 0.98 16.09 0.43
N CYS A 107 0.06 16.79 -0.18
CA CYS A 107 0.28 17.42 -1.46
C CYS A 107 0.01 18.92 -1.32
N TYR A 108 0.77 19.73 -2.04
CA TYR A 108 0.69 21.19 -1.93
C TYR A 108 0.59 21.78 -3.32
N ARG A 109 -0.48 22.56 -3.55
CA ARG A 109 -0.63 23.30 -4.80
C ARG A 109 0.03 24.66 -4.65
N LEU A 110 1.07 24.93 -5.43
CA LEU A 110 1.83 26.17 -5.37
C LEU A 110 1.17 27.28 -6.18
N ASP A 111 0.71 26.90 -7.38
CA ASP A 111 -0.03 27.79 -8.29
C ASP A 111 -0.97 26.96 -9.19
N GLU A 112 -1.49 27.56 -10.24
CA GLU A 112 -2.43 26.89 -11.17
C GLU A 112 -1.82 25.71 -11.92
N GLN A 113 -0.50 25.64 -12.07
CA GLN A 113 0.20 24.66 -12.90
C GLN A 113 1.14 23.74 -12.12
N VAL A 114 1.41 24.00 -10.83
CA VAL A 114 2.43 23.30 -10.07
C VAL A 114 1.85 22.60 -8.85
N MET A 115 2.02 21.28 -8.81
CA MET A 115 1.67 20.43 -7.68
C MET A 115 2.91 19.78 -7.08
N TYR A 116 3.11 19.94 -5.78
CA TYR A 116 4.11 19.22 -5.02
C TYR A 116 3.47 18.05 -4.30
N VAL A 117 4.14 16.88 -4.34
CA VAL A 117 3.66 15.66 -3.68
C VAL A 117 4.75 15.13 -2.76
N GLU A 118 4.47 15.09 -1.47
CA GLU A 118 5.38 14.58 -0.46
C GLU A 118 5.45 13.05 -0.50
N MET A 119 6.65 12.52 -0.64
CA MET A 119 6.93 11.10 -0.76
C MET A 119 7.84 10.65 0.39
N THR A 120 7.29 9.94 1.36
CA THR A 120 8.01 9.51 2.57
C THR A 120 7.97 8.00 2.80
N ARG A 121 7.15 7.28 2.05
CA ARG A 121 6.87 5.86 2.22
C ARG A 121 7.68 4.97 1.27
N GLY A 122 8.91 5.35 0.97
CA GLY A 122 9.81 4.55 0.17
C GLY A 122 9.53 4.55 -1.35
N ARG A 123 10.26 3.69 -2.06
CA ARG A 123 10.20 3.63 -3.53
C ARG A 123 8.87 3.10 -4.07
N SER A 124 8.22 2.17 -3.40
CA SER A 124 6.92 1.65 -3.86
C SER A 124 5.85 2.73 -3.94
N ASP A 125 5.89 3.73 -3.05
CA ASP A 125 4.97 4.86 -3.09
C ASP A 125 5.24 5.78 -4.30
N ILE A 126 6.52 5.92 -4.69
CA ILE A 126 6.92 6.62 -5.92
C ILE A 126 6.44 5.85 -7.15
N TYR A 127 6.60 4.53 -7.19
CA TYR A 127 6.15 3.70 -8.32
C TYR A 127 4.63 3.74 -8.48
N ASP A 128 3.90 3.75 -7.37
CA ASP A 128 2.44 3.86 -7.34
C ASP A 128 1.98 5.18 -8.00
N ILE A 129 2.54 6.32 -7.60
CA ILE A 129 2.16 7.61 -8.20
C ILE A 129 2.59 7.72 -9.68
N LEU A 130 3.77 7.23 -10.04
CA LEU A 130 4.23 7.26 -11.43
C LEU A 130 3.32 6.40 -12.33
N THR A 131 2.86 5.26 -11.85
CA THR A 131 1.89 4.42 -12.56
C THR A 131 0.58 5.17 -12.80
N HIS A 132 0.03 5.79 -11.75
CA HIS A 132 -1.22 6.55 -11.86
C HIS A 132 -1.10 7.76 -12.78
N LEU A 133 -0.01 8.52 -12.69
CA LEU A 133 0.24 9.65 -13.59
C LEU A 133 0.42 9.18 -15.04
N THR A 134 1.12 8.06 -15.27
CA THR A 134 1.29 7.50 -16.62
C THR A 134 -0.08 7.14 -17.23
N PHE A 135 -0.95 6.47 -16.46
CA PHE A 135 -2.32 6.18 -16.88
C PHE A 135 -3.09 7.48 -17.21
N LEU A 136 -3.07 8.45 -16.31
CA LEU A 136 -3.76 9.74 -16.50
C LEU A 136 -3.34 10.43 -17.80
N TYR A 137 -2.05 10.40 -18.11
CA TYR A 137 -1.52 11.03 -19.34
C TYR A 137 -1.88 10.25 -20.60
N ILE A 138 -1.97 8.92 -20.53
CA ILE A 138 -2.48 8.10 -21.65
C ILE A 138 -3.93 8.48 -21.95
N GLU A 139 -4.77 8.56 -20.92
CA GLU A 139 -6.18 8.95 -21.09
C GLU A 139 -6.32 10.41 -21.58
N SER A 140 -5.45 11.33 -21.15
CA SER A 140 -5.41 12.71 -21.67
C SER A 140 -5.21 12.74 -23.19
N ASN A 141 -4.35 11.88 -23.72
CA ASN A 141 -4.09 11.78 -25.16
C ASN A 141 -5.31 11.30 -25.95
N LYS A 142 -6.08 10.36 -25.39
CA LYS A 142 -7.34 9.92 -26.02
C LYS A 142 -8.35 11.07 -26.10
N ILE A 143 -8.49 11.84 -25.00
CA ILE A 143 -9.35 13.03 -24.98
C ILE A 143 -8.94 14.02 -26.07
N TYR A 144 -7.64 14.29 -26.18
CA TYR A 144 -7.13 15.14 -27.25
C TYR A 144 -7.56 14.64 -28.65
N HIS A 145 -7.35 13.35 -28.95
CA HIS A 145 -7.72 12.78 -30.25
C HIS A 145 -9.22 12.86 -30.53
N ASN A 146 -10.07 12.71 -29.52
CA ASN A 146 -11.53 12.85 -29.68
C ASN A 146 -11.97 14.33 -29.79
N SER A 147 -11.11 15.26 -29.39
CA SER A 147 -11.41 16.71 -29.38
C SER A 147 -11.06 17.41 -30.69
N ILE A 148 -10.40 16.73 -31.62
CA ILE A 148 -10.00 17.26 -32.93
C ILE A 148 -10.63 16.47 -34.08
N ASP A 149 -10.99 17.15 -35.15
CA ASP A 149 -11.50 16.52 -36.37
C ASP A 149 -10.33 15.96 -37.24
N PRO A 150 -10.62 15.15 -38.27
CA PRO A 150 -9.57 14.64 -39.19
C PRO A 150 -8.76 15.72 -39.94
N LYS A 151 -9.19 16.98 -39.88
CA LYS A 151 -8.49 18.15 -40.46
C LYS A 151 -7.66 18.90 -39.39
N GLY A 152 -7.59 18.37 -38.14
CA GLY A 152 -6.86 18.99 -37.04
C GLY A 152 -7.57 20.19 -36.38
N ARG A 153 -8.87 20.40 -36.64
CA ARG A 153 -9.63 21.51 -36.06
C ARG A 153 -10.36 21.02 -34.79
N ILE A 154 -10.51 21.92 -33.82
CA ILE A 154 -11.25 21.69 -32.59
C ILE A 154 -12.73 21.39 -32.90
N THR A 155 -13.28 20.36 -32.30
CA THR A 155 -14.68 19.94 -32.49
C THR A 155 -15.63 20.83 -31.69
N THR A 156 -16.90 20.89 -32.14
CA THR A 156 -17.97 21.59 -31.38
C THR A 156 -18.15 20.99 -29.99
N ASN A 157 -17.99 19.67 -29.84
CA ASN A 157 -18.11 19.01 -28.54
C ASN A 157 -17.09 19.57 -27.52
N TRP A 158 -15.88 19.84 -27.95
CA TRP A 158 -14.86 20.45 -27.10
C TRP A 158 -15.19 21.89 -26.71
N ILE A 159 -15.61 22.72 -27.67
CA ILE A 159 -16.00 24.12 -27.42
C ILE A 159 -17.14 24.20 -26.41
N MET A 160 -18.11 23.31 -26.55
CA MET A 160 -19.24 23.26 -25.61
C MET A 160 -18.81 22.79 -24.22
N LEU A 161 -17.91 21.79 -24.11
CA LEU A 161 -17.37 21.37 -22.82
C LEU A 161 -16.63 22.53 -22.12
N GLU A 162 -15.82 23.29 -22.84
CA GLU A 162 -15.12 24.47 -22.31
C GLU A 162 -16.09 25.50 -21.75
N GLU A 163 -17.21 25.77 -22.47
CA GLU A 163 -18.24 26.69 -21.99
C GLU A 163 -18.90 26.18 -20.68
N PHE A 164 -19.25 24.89 -20.61
CA PHE A 164 -19.87 24.31 -19.42
C PHE A 164 -18.93 24.31 -18.23
N VAL A 165 -17.64 23.99 -18.43
CA VAL A 165 -16.63 24.03 -17.35
C VAL A 165 -16.42 25.46 -16.86
N SER A 166 -16.38 26.43 -17.77
CA SER A 166 -16.26 27.84 -17.38
C SER A 166 -17.46 28.30 -16.53
N LYS A 167 -18.67 27.89 -16.86
CA LYS A 167 -19.86 28.16 -16.03
C LYS A 167 -19.74 27.49 -14.66
N GLU A 168 -19.31 26.22 -14.61
CA GLU A 168 -19.13 25.48 -13.36
C GLU A 168 -18.11 26.18 -12.43
N GLU A 169 -16.98 26.62 -12.98
CA GLU A 169 -15.93 27.32 -12.24
C GLU A 169 -16.40 28.68 -11.70
N ASN A 170 -17.28 29.37 -12.43
CA ASN A 170 -17.90 30.61 -12.00
C ASN A 170 -19.08 30.42 -11.04
N GLY A 171 -19.47 29.16 -10.75
CA GLY A 171 -20.63 28.85 -9.90
C GLY A 171 -21.98 29.12 -10.58
N GLU A 172 -22.01 29.18 -11.92
CA GLU A 172 -23.20 29.36 -12.73
C GLU A 172 -23.91 28.01 -12.98
N GLU A 173 -25.24 28.05 -13.06
CA GLU A 173 -26.02 26.88 -13.43
C GLU A 173 -25.89 26.60 -14.93
N PHE A 174 -25.81 25.32 -15.30
CA PHE A 174 -25.84 24.86 -16.68
C PHE A 174 -26.64 23.57 -16.84
N ASP A 175 -27.05 23.29 -18.07
CA ASP A 175 -27.75 22.07 -18.43
C ASP A 175 -26.80 20.85 -18.40
N LYS A 176 -26.89 20.05 -17.35
CA LYS A 176 -26.06 18.83 -17.17
C LYS A 176 -26.38 17.72 -18.16
N GLU A 177 -27.62 17.66 -18.66
CA GLU A 177 -28.00 16.64 -19.67
C GLU A 177 -27.34 16.97 -21.01
N ALA A 178 -27.44 18.24 -21.45
CA ALA A 178 -26.75 18.71 -22.65
C ALA A 178 -25.23 18.56 -22.50
N ALA A 179 -24.64 18.96 -21.36
CA ALA A 179 -23.21 18.81 -21.12
C ALA A 179 -22.77 17.33 -21.18
N SER A 180 -23.55 16.40 -20.65
CA SER A 180 -23.28 14.95 -20.72
C SER A 180 -23.33 14.41 -22.15
N ALA A 181 -24.22 14.94 -22.99
CA ALA A 181 -24.27 14.56 -24.40
C ALA A 181 -23.00 14.96 -25.16
N TYR A 182 -22.48 16.17 -24.95
CA TYR A 182 -21.21 16.60 -25.56
C TYR A 182 -20.01 15.83 -24.96
N LEU A 183 -20.00 15.62 -23.65
CA LEU A 183 -18.94 14.86 -22.97
C LEU A 183 -18.86 13.43 -23.51
N SER A 184 -19.99 12.76 -23.76
CA SER A 184 -20.03 11.36 -24.24
C SER A 184 -19.20 11.13 -25.50
N HIS A 185 -19.22 12.09 -26.43
CA HIS A 185 -18.39 12.06 -27.64
C HIS A 185 -16.90 12.19 -27.34
N LEU A 186 -16.55 13.05 -26.39
CA LEU A 186 -15.14 13.31 -26.02
C LEU A 186 -14.50 12.15 -25.28
N ILE A 187 -15.31 11.41 -24.51
CA ILE A 187 -14.82 10.23 -23.78
C ILE A 187 -15.05 8.91 -24.52
N GLY A 188 -15.67 8.96 -25.72
CA GLY A 188 -15.93 7.77 -26.54
C GLY A 188 -16.87 6.76 -25.89
N ARG A 189 -17.88 7.23 -25.12
CA ARG A 189 -18.83 6.41 -24.38
C ARG A 189 -20.27 6.71 -24.80
N THR A 190 -21.19 5.80 -24.46
CA THR A 190 -22.60 6.08 -24.63
C THR A 190 -23.06 7.19 -23.68
N TYR A 191 -24.19 7.82 -24.02
CA TYR A 191 -24.78 8.83 -23.14
C TYR A 191 -25.09 8.26 -21.75
N GLU A 192 -25.64 7.05 -21.68
CA GLU A 192 -26.00 6.38 -20.43
C GLU A 192 -24.78 6.09 -19.55
N GLU A 193 -23.69 5.54 -20.13
CA GLU A 193 -22.42 5.34 -19.42
C GLU A 193 -21.85 6.66 -18.90
N THR A 194 -21.97 7.73 -19.68
CA THR A 194 -21.49 9.06 -19.31
C THR A 194 -22.26 9.63 -18.13
N VAL A 195 -23.61 9.58 -18.15
CA VAL A 195 -24.44 10.04 -17.03
C VAL A 195 -24.11 9.28 -15.75
N GLN A 196 -23.99 7.96 -15.83
CA GLN A 196 -23.60 7.14 -14.68
C GLN A 196 -22.20 7.51 -14.13
N ALA A 197 -21.25 7.80 -15.03
CA ALA A 197 -19.93 8.24 -14.63
C ALA A 197 -19.95 9.62 -13.97
N VAL A 198 -20.66 10.60 -14.55
CA VAL A 198 -20.85 11.93 -13.94
C VAL A 198 -21.40 11.82 -12.53
N GLU A 199 -22.39 10.94 -12.32
CA GLU A 199 -22.94 10.69 -10.99
C GLU A 199 -21.95 10.03 -10.04
N LYS A 200 -21.18 9.02 -10.49
CA LYS A 200 -20.12 8.38 -9.68
C LYS A 200 -19.07 9.39 -9.22
N PHE A 201 -18.58 10.24 -10.14
CA PHE A 201 -17.57 11.26 -9.82
C PHE A 201 -18.12 12.33 -8.88
N SER A 202 -19.37 12.73 -9.00
CA SER A 202 -20.01 13.73 -8.11
C SER A 202 -20.13 13.26 -6.65
N ARG A 203 -20.13 11.94 -6.41
CA ARG A 203 -20.16 11.35 -5.06
C ARG A 203 -18.78 11.33 -4.40
N SER A 204 -17.72 11.50 -5.17
CA SER A 204 -16.36 11.56 -4.64
C SER A 204 -16.09 12.96 -4.06
N ALA A 205 -16.07 13.08 -2.74
CA ALA A 205 -15.93 14.35 -2.03
C ALA A 205 -14.61 15.11 -2.31
N ASN A 206 -13.63 14.45 -2.94
CA ASN A 206 -12.27 14.97 -3.13
C ASN A 206 -11.82 15.00 -4.60
N SER A 207 -12.72 14.81 -5.56
CA SER A 207 -12.42 15.00 -6.99
C SER A 207 -13.18 16.20 -7.54
N ASN A 208 -12.65 16.80 -8.59
CA ASN A 208 -13.41 17.72 -9.42
C ASN A 208 -14.51 16.97 -10.17
N SER A 209 -15.42 17.66 -10.82
CA SER A 209 -16.43 17.07 -11.68
C SER A 209 -15.79 16.32 -12.85
N LEU A 210 -16.45 15.32 -13.40
CA LEU A 210 -15.94 14.63 -14.59
C LEU A 210 -15.79 15.60 -15.79
N PHE A 211 -16.64 16.65 -15.88
CA PHE A 211 -16.52 17.70 -16.90
C PHE A 211 -15.19 18.44 -16.78
N SER A 212 -14.88 18.94 -15.57
CA SER A 212 -13.63 19.65 -15.26
C SER A 212 -12.40 18.76 -15.48
N ILE A 213 -12.42 17.50 -14.99
CA ILE A 213 -11.32 16.54 -15.16
C ILE A 213 -11.03 16.32 -16.65
N VAL A 214 -12.03 16.02 -17.46
CA VAL A 214 -11.85 15.75 -18.90
C VAL A 214 -11.37 17.00 -19.64
N TYR A 215 -11.91 18.17 -19.31
CA TYR A 215 -11.49 19.42 -19.89
C TYR A 215 -10.00 19.71 -19.59
N HIS A 216 -9.59 19.71 -18.34
CA HIS A 216 -8.21 20.03 -17.98
C HIS A 216 -7.20 19.01 -18.51
N MET A 217 -7.53 17.71 -18.45
CA MET A 217 -6.69 16.68 -19.07
C MET A 217 -6.52 16.89 -20.57
N GLY A 218 -7.61 17.15 -21.28
CA GLY A 218 -7.58 17.41 -22.73
C GLY A 218 -6.86 18.70 -23.09
N ARG A 219 -7.07 19.79 -22.35
CA ARG A 219 -6.38 21.07 -22.52
C ARG A 219 -4.87 20.92 -22.41
N LEU A 220 -4.38 20.24 -21.33
CA LEU A 220 -2.95 20.00 -21.17
C LEU A 220 -2.36 19.17 -22.31
N ALA A 221 -3.08 18.16 -22.79
CA ALA A 221 -2.64 17.35 -23.93
C ALA A 221 -2.61 18.16 -25.24
N MET A 222 -3.59 19.05 -25.46
CA MET A 222 -3.58 19.98 -26.61
C MET A 222 -2.37 20.93 -26.57
N GLU A 223 -2.12 21.54 -25.42
CA GLU A 223 -1.00 22.46 -25.24
C GLU A 223 0.34 21.74 -25.40
N GLU A 224 0.45 20.48 -24.98
CA GLU A 224 1.64 19.65 -25.15
C GLU A 224 1.89 19.32 -26.63
N ILE A 225 0.85 18.92 -27.37
CA ILE A 225 0.99 18.44 -28.74
C ILE A 225 1.04 19.59 -29.74
N GLN A 226 0.26 20.66 -29.55
CA GLN A 226 0.14 21.77 -30.53
C GLN A 226 1.11 22.93 -30.25
N HIS A 227 1.59 23.06 -28.99
CA HIS A 227 2.34 24.23 -28.56
C HIS A 227 3.66 23.89 -27.86
N ASP A 228 4.10 22.62 -27.90
CA ASP A 228 5.34 22.12 -27.29
C ASP A 228 5.44 22.48 -25.79
N LYS A 229 4.28 22.62 -25.10
CA LYS A 229 4.23 22.90 -23.67
C LYS A 229 4.13 21.58 -22.90
N ASP A 230 5.25 20.87 -22.83
CA ASP A 230 5.32 19.56 -22.18
C ASP A 230 4.92 19.59 -20.71
N ARG A 231 4.25 18.53 -20.27
CA ARG A 231 4.12 18.18 -18.85
C ARG A 231 5.44 17.61 -18.36
N GLU A 232 5.78 17.87 -17.10
CA GLU A 232 7.01 17.37 -16.49
C GLU A 232 6.75 16.80 -15.10
N ILE A 233 7.39 15.66 -14.82
CA ILE A 233 7.52 15.11 -13.48
C ILE A 233 8.98 15.26 -13.05
N SER A 234 9.19 15.86 -11.87
CA SER A 234 10.52 16.06 -11.30
C SER A 234 10.61 15.50 -9.88
N PHE A 235 11.83 15.15 -9.47
CA PHE A 235 12.15 14.62 -8.14
C PHE A 235 13.14 15.56 -7.47
N SER A 236 12.84 16.05 -6.28
CA SER A 236 13.78 16.89 -5.55
C SER A 236 15.08 16.14 -5.23
N ALA A 237 16.18 16.87 -5.10
CA ALA A 237 17.46 16.27 -4.69
C ALA A 237 17.36 15.65 -3.29
N THR A 238 16.68 16.32 -2.37
CA THR A 238 16.44 15.85 -1.01
C THR A 238 15.64 14.55 -0.98
N LEU A 239 14.60 14.42 -1.83
CA LEU A 239 13.84 13.19 -1.96
C LEU A 239 14.73 12.02 -2.40
N ARG A 240 15.52 12.24 -3.45
CA ARG A 240 16.40 11.19 -4.00
C ARG A 240 17.44 10.73 -2.99
N GLU A 241 17.99 11.66 -2.23
CA GLU A 241 18.94 11.37 -1.14
C GLU A 241 18.27 10.58 -0.02
N ARG A 242 17.17 11.10 0.53
CA ARG A 242 16.51 10.48 1.71
C ARG A 242 15.97 9.09 1.42
N ILE A 243 15.34 8.89 0.25
CA ILE A 243 14.87 7.56 -0.15
C ILE A 243 16.05 6.65 -0.50
N GLY A 244 17.10 7.17 -1.16
CA GLY A 244 18.28 6.40 -1.51
C GLY A 244 19.05 5.85 -0.30
N HIS A 245 19.02 6.56 0.80
CA HIS A 245 19.70 6.22 2.06
C HIS A 245 18.78 5.70 3.17
N HIS A 246 17.50 5.42 2.86
CA HIS A 246 16.50 4.91 3.81
C HIS A 246 16.33 5.79 5.06
N VAL A 247 16.50 7.12 4.94
CA VAL A 247 16.52 8.05 6.07
C VAL A 247 15.26 7.96 6.93
N TYR A 248 14.09 7.80 6.31
CA TYR A 248 12.84 7.66 7.06
C TYR A 248 12.78 6.36 7.87
N GLY A 249 13.22 5.25 7.28
CA GLY A 249 13.35 3.96 7.96
C GLY A 249 14.34 4.01 9.11
N GLU A 250 15.49 4.71 8.92
CA GLU A 250 16.50 4.90 9.96
C GLU A 250 15.94 5.70 11.15
N LEU A 251 15.27 6.83 10.90
CA LEU A 251 14.64 7.64 11.96
C LEU A 251 13.60 6.83 12.74
N TRP A 252 12.74 6.10 12.04
CA TRP A 252 11.73 5.22 12.63
C TRP A 252 12.37 4.12 13.49
N ALA A 253 13.36 3.42 12.97
CA ALA A 253 14.05 2.33 13.67
C ALA A 253 14.79 2.84 14.93
N ARG A 254 15.47 3.97 14.81
CA ARG A 254 16.17 4.61 15.95
C ARG A 254 15.21 4.98 17.08
N LYS A 255 14.01 5.46 16.78
CA LYS A 255 13.00 5.78 17.79
C LYS A 255 12.59 4.54 18.58
N ILE A 256 12.37 3.42 17.91
CA ILE A 256 12.05 2.15 18.58
C ILE A 256 13.23 1.65 19.41
N GLN A 257 14.43 1.64 18.82
CA GLN A 257 15.65 1.17 19.48
C GLN A 257 16.00 2.02 20.71
N SER A 258 15.87 3.36 20.63
CA SER A 258 16.11 4.25 21.78
C SER A 258 15.08 4.02 22.89
N THR A 259 13.80 3.80 22.54
CA THR A 259 12.77 3.48 23.53
C THR A 259 13.05 2.14 24.24
N LEU A 260 13.54 1.13 23.51
CA LEU A 260 13.99 -0.14 24.11
C LEU A 260 15.19 0.06 25.04
N ASP A 261 16.13 0.91 24.68
CA ASP A 261 17.30 1.24 25.50
C ASP A 261 16.94 2.01 26.78
N GLU A 262 16.12 3.04 26.67
CA GLU A 262 15.62 3.84 27.79
C GLU A 262 14.89 3.00 28.86
N LYS A 263 14.29 1.88 28.43
CA LYS A 263 13.58 0.94 29.31
C LYS A 263 14.41 -0.28 29.72
N ASP A 264 15.70 -0.32 29.35
CA ASP A 264 16.63 -1.45 29.60
C ASP A 264 16.12 -2.80 29.04
N LEU A 265 15.53 -2.76 27.83
CA LEU A 265 14.90 -3.91 27.18
C LEU A 265 15.77 -4.54 26.06
N LEU A 266 16.87 -3.92 25.66
CA LEU A 266 17.69 -4.37 24.51
C LEU A 266 18.21 -5.82 24.64
N LYS A 267 18.48 -6.27 25.85
CA LYS A 267 19.02 -7.62 26.11
C LYS A 267 17.93 -8.69 26.26
N ARG A 268 16.69 -8.29 26.47
CA ARG A 268 15.54 -9.18 26.63
C ARG A 268 15.26 -9.91 25.31
N PRO A 269 14.67 -11.11 25.33
CA PRO A 269 14.18 -11.74 24.10
C PRO A 269 13.16 -10.84 23.41
N ILE A 270 13.43 -10.47 22.15
CA ILE A 270 12.54 -9.58 21.38
C ILE A 270 11.83 -10.40 20.31
N HIS A 271 10.50 -10.26 20.24
CA HIS A 271 9.66 -10.74 19.16
C HIS A 271 9.13 -9.53 18.38
N ILE A 272 9.46 -9.43 17.10
CA ILE A 272 8.95 -8.36 16.23
C ILE A 272 7.72 -8.87 15.49
N ILE A 273 6.63 -8.11 15.53
CA ILE A 273 5.35 -8.49 14.91
C ILE A 273 4.89 -7.34 14.00
N SER A 274 4.88 -7.56 12.68
CA SER A 274 4.19 -6.68 11.75
C SER A 274 2.74 -7.14 11.63
N ALA A 275 1.82 -6.32 12.13
CA ALA A 275 0.41 -6.68 12.25
C ALA A 275 -0.47 -5.43 12.36
N ASN A 276 -1.79 -5.63 12.34
CA ASN A 276 -2.71 -4.63 12.84
C ASN A 276 -2.44 -4.38 14.32
N LEU A 277 -2.07 -3.15 14.66
CA LEU A 277 -1.68 -2.77 16.03
C LEU A 277 -2.75 -3.13 17.08
N HIS A 278 -4.04 -2.96 16.71
CA HIS A 278 -5.15 -3.24 17.61
C HIS A 278 -5.30 -4.74 17.93
N SER A 279 -4.98 -5.62 17.00
CA SER A 279 -5.18 -7.05 17.20
C SER A 279 -4.26 -7.60 18.29
N VAL A 280 -3.01 -7.17 18.36
CA VAL A 280 -2.04 -7.65 19.35
C VAL A 280 -2.36 -7.12 20.75
N ILE A 281 -2.56 -5.80 20.88
CA ILE A 281 -2.90 -5.18 22.17
C ILE A 281 -4.22 -5.73 22.71
N ASN A 282 -5.25 -5.82 21.88
CA ASN A 282 -6.55 -6.33 22.32
C ASN A 282 -6.47 -7.81 22.73
N THR A 283 -5.75 -8.65 21.98
CA THR A 283 -5.60 -10.07 22.33
C THR A 283 -4.91 -10.25 23.67
N ILE A 284 -3.78 -9.59 23.89
CA ILE A 284 -3.00 -9.74 25.13
C ILE A 284 -3.76 -9.14 26.32
N TYR A 285 -4.17 -7.87 26.22
CA TYR A 285 -4.71 -7.15 27.37
C TYR A 285 -6.18 -7.44 27.67
N SER A 286 -6.96 -7.97 26.73
CA SER A 286 -8.26 -8.54 27.04
C SER A 286 -8.12 -9.74 27.96
N ASN A 287 -7.15 -10.64 27.68
CA ASN A 287 -6.88 -11.79 28.53
C ASN A 287 -6.36 -11.38 29.92
N GLN A 288 -5.60 -10.30 30.01
CA GLN A 288 -5.13 -9.76 31.30
C GLN A 288 -6.26 -9.19 32.14
N LYS A 289 -7.22 -8.51 31.53
CA LYS A 289 -8.26 -7.74 32.22
C LYS A 289 -9.58 -8.51 32.42
N LEU A 290 -9.94 -9.37 31.47
CA LEU A 290 -11.21 -10.09 31.46
C LEU A 290 -11.01 -11.56 31.82
N PRO A 291 -12.05 -12.26 32.30
CA PRO A 291 -12.01 -13.70 32.54
C PRO A 291 -12.17 -14.47 31.22
N ILE A 292 -11.14 -14.50 30.41
CA ILE A 292 -11.11 -15.17 29.11
C ILE A 292 -10.47 -16.53 29.25
N ASN A 293 -11.14 -17.59 28.76
CA ASN A 293 -10.71 -18.98 28.88
C ASN A 293 -10.54 -19.69 27.54
N SER A 294 -10.91 -19.04 26.43
CA SER A 294 -10.81 -19.63 25.09
C SER A 294 -10.56 -18.58 24.02
N TYR A 295 -10.16 -19.05 22.82
CA TYR A 295 -10.03 -18.20 21.63
C TYR A 295 -11.37 -17.55 21.24
N GLU A 296 -12.47 -18.28 21.31
CA GLU A 296 -13.81 -17.81 20.94
C GLU A 296 -14.23 -16.60 21.79
N GLU A 297 -13.82 -16.56 23.06
CA GLU A 297 -14.07 -15.40 23.92
C GLU A 297 -13.23 -14.18 23.52
N ILE A 298 -11.98 -14.39 23.06
CA ILE A 298 -11.14 -13.32 22.48
C ILE A 298 -11.78 -12.80 21.19
N GLU A 299 -12.21 -13.69 20.30
CA GLU A 299 -12.91 -13.34 19.06
C GLU A 299 -14.16 -12.52 19.33
N LYS A 300 -14.96 -12.90 20.33
CA LYS A 300 -16.16 -12.17 20.73
C LYS A 300 -15.84 -10.75 21.20
N VAL A 301 -14.84 -10.59 22.06
CA VAL A 301 -14.38 -9.26 22.51
C VAL A 301 -13.91 -8.41 21.33
N ALA A 302 -13.19 -9.01 20.38
CA ALA A 302 -12.73 -8.34 19.18
C ALA A 302 -13.88 -7.86 18.27
N MET A 303 -14.91 -8.71 18.12
CA MET A 303 -16.14 -8.36 17.41
C MET A 303 -16.88 -7.20 18.08
N ASP A 304 -17.05 -7.27 19.41
CA ASP A 304 -17.72 -6.22 20.18
C ASP A 304 -17.00 -4.86 20.04
N ILE A 305 -15.67 -4.85 20.13
CA ILE A 305 -14.85 -3.64 19.90
C ILE A 305 -15.03 -3.08 18.48
N SER A 306 -15.14 -3.96 17.49
CA SER A 306 -15.24 -3.56 16.07
C SER A 306 -16.64 -3.04 15.70
N VAL A 307 -17.69 -3.57 16.32
CA VAL A 307 -19.09 -3.13 16.11
C VAL A 307 -19.36 -1.80 16.82
N ASN A 308 -18.89 -1.70 18.06
CA ASN A 308 -19.20 -0.60 18.96
C ASN A 308 -18.01 0.35 19.09
N ALA A 309 -17.60 1.02 17.98
CA ALA A 309 -16.51 2.00 18.00
C ALA A 309 -16.72 3.15 19.02
N LYS A 310 -17.95 3.32 19.54
CA LYS A 310 -18.29 4.25 20.62
C LYS A 310 -18.24 3.61 22.00
N ASP A 311 -18.06 2.30 22.10
CA ASP A 311 -18.04 1.60 23.38
C ASP A 311 -16.67 1.75 24.07
N ASN A 312 -16.71 1.94 25.38
CA ASN A 312 -15.51 2.20 26.19
C ASN A 312 -14.54 1.01 26.29
N HIS A 313 -14.83 -0.15 25.69
CA HIS A 313 -14.01 -1.35 25.83
C HIS A 313 -12.60 -1.16 25.25
N ALA A 314 -12.48 -0.69 24.03
CA ALA A 314 -11.16 -0.43 23.41
C ALA A 314 -10.33 0.57 24.22
N LYS A 315 -10.97 1.67 24.65
CA LYS A 315 -10.35 2.69 25.50
C LYS A 315 -9.93 2.13 26.84
N THR A 316 -10.78 1.30 27.46
CA THR A 316 -10.53 0.68 28.76
C THR A 316 -9.37 -0.32 28.71
N ILE A 317 -9.25 -1.10 27.61
CA ILE A 317 -8.12 -2.02 27.37
C ILE A 317 -6.84 -1.22 27.15
N TYR A 318 -6.89 -0.17 26.35
CA TYR A 318 -5.74 0.70 26.08
C TYR A 318 -5.21 1.40 27.32
N GLU A 319 -6.09 1.99 28.15
CA GLU A 319 -5.72 2.63 29.42
C GLU A 319 -5.16 1.64 30.44
N TYR A 320 -5.66 0.40 30.44
CA TYR A 320 -5.11 -0.67 31.26
C TYR A 320 -3.71 -1.07 30.77
N ALA A 321 -3.53 -1.22 29.45
CA ALA A 321 -2.28 -1.59 28.84
C ALA A 321 -1.15 -0.59 29.16
N LEU A 322 -1.44 0.73 29.11
CA LEU A 322 -0.48 1.79 29.48
C LEU A 322 0.09 1.66 30.88
N ARG A 323 -0.64 1.05 31.80
CA ARG A 323 -0.18 0.81 33.20
C ARG A 323 0.55 -0.52 33.37
N HIS A 324 0.50 -1.40 32.38
CA HIS A 324 0.99 -2.79 32.47
C HIS A 324 1.94 -3.14 31.32
N GLY A 325 2.95 -2.30 31.10
CA GLY A 325 4.07 -2.60 30.20
C GLY A 325 3.89 -2.24 28.73
N PHE A 326 2.78 -1.62 28.37
CA PHE A 326 2.55 -1.12 27.01
C PHE A 326 3.12 0.29 26.81
N VAL A 327 3.74 0.52 25.67
CA VAL A 327 4.23 1.82 25.22
C VAL A 327 3.80 2.02 23.77
N ASP A 328 3.05 3.07 23.51
CA ASP A 328 2.70 3.49 22.17
C ASP A 328 3.77 4.43 21.61
N ILE A 329 4.22 4.18 20.40
CA ILE A 329 5.24 4.96 19.68
C ILE A 329 4.60 5.50 18.42
N PRO A 330 3.99 6.69 18.48
CA PRO A 330 3.44 7.33 17.29
C PRO A 330 4.55 7.65 16.29
N ASP A 331 4.25 7.55 15.01
CA ASP A 331 5.21 7.87 13.97
C ASP A 331 5.41 9.39 13.85
N ASP A 332 6.62 9.84 14.07
CA ASP A 332 7.13 11.19 13.82
C ASP A 332 8.19 11.22 12.70
N SER A 333 8.63 10.04 12.25
CA SER A 333 9.65 9.90 11.21
C SER A 333 9.17 10.27 9.80
N GLY A 334 7.89 10.03 9.53
CA GLY A 334 7.27 10.16 8.21
C GLY A 334 7.00 8.86 7.48
N THR A 335 7.36 7.72 8.08
CA THR A 335 7.06 6.39 7.49
C THR A 335 5.56 6.10 7.44
N ASN A 336 4.75 6.77 8.26
CA ASN A 336 3.36 6.44 8.54
C ASN A 336 3.16 5.01 9.10
N ILE A 337 4.17 4.50 9.81
CA ILE A 337 4.15 3.19 10.48
C ILE A 337 4.21 3.43 11.98
N GLY A 338 3.08 3.31 12.67
CA GLY A 338 3.05 3.30 14.14
C GLY A 338 3.76 2.07 14.69
N ALA A 339 4.32 2.17 15.88
CA ALA A 339 4.93 1.04 16.58
C ALA A 339 4.49 1.00 18.05
N GLN A 340 4.57 -0.19 18.64
CA GLN A 340 4.21 -0.42 20.03
C GLN A 340 5.23 -1.35 20.68
N ILE A 341 5.52 -1.13 21.95
CA ILE A 341 6.35 -2.03 22.74
C ILE A 341 5.48 -2.59 23.86
N ILE A 342 5.55 -3.90 24.08
CA ILE A 342 4.89 -4.58 25.18
C ILE A 342 5.96 -5.32 25.99
N ASP A 343 6.22 -4.87 27.22
CA ASP A 343 7.08 -5.57 28.17
C ASP A 343 6.24 -6.58 28.96
N THR A 344 6.36 -7.85 28.61
CA THR A 344 5.59 -8.90 29.27
C THR A 344 6.00 -9.16 30.73
N ALA A 345 7.09 -8.58 31.21
CA ALA A 345 7.45 -8.65 32.63
C ALA A 345 6.52 -7.81 33.52
N LEU A 346 5.84 -6.84 32.95
CA LEU A 346 4.93 -5.93 33.64
C LEU A 346 3.45 -6.33 33.48
N LEU A 347 3.17 -7.48 32.86
CA LEU A 347 1.82 -8.04 32.83
C LEU A 347 1.42 -8.56 34.21
N GLU A 348 0.15 -8.38 34.55
CA GLU A 348 -0.39 -8.73 35.88
C GLU A 348 -0.54 -10.25 36.06
N LYS A 349 -1.02 -10.94 35.02
CA LYS A 349 -1.14 -12.40 35.00
C LYS A 349 0.04 -13.03 34.26
N ASP A 350 0.53 -14.15 34.76
CA ASP A 350 1.55 -14.97 34.08
C ASP A 350 1.04 -15.68 32.81
N GLU A 351 -0.25 -15.65 32.56
CA GLU A 351 -0.89 -16.26 31.41
C GLU A 351 -1.20 -15.18 30.37
N ILE A 352 -0.48 -15.23 29.22
CA ILE A 352 -0.61 -14.24 28.15
C ILE A 352 -1.81 -14.52 27.22
N LEU A 353 -2.15 -15.79 27.06
CA LEU A 353 -3.33 -16.30 26.35
C LEU A 353 -3.91 -17.46 27.14
N PRO A 354 -5.18 -17.86 26.93
CA PRO A 354 -5.75 -19.07 27.55
C PRO A 354 -4.84 -20.29 27.35
N GLY A 355 -4.31 -20.83 28.43
CA GLY A 355 -3.40 -21.98 28.42
C GLY A 355 -1.94 -21.68 28.10
N VAL A 356 -1.56 -20.44 27.73
CA VAL A 356 -0.19 -20.05 27.36
C VAL A 356 0.45 -19.20 28.45
N LYS A 357 1.45 -19.76 29.12
CA LYS A 357 2.11 -19.12 30.27
C LYS A 357 3.44 -18.48 29.91
N LEU A 358 3.71 -17.33 30.50
CA LEU A 358 4.98 -16.65 30.45
C LEU A 358 6.07 -17.41 31.23
N PRO A 359 7.33 -17.29 30.85
CA PRO A 359 8.44 -17.77 31.67
C PRO A 359 8.41 -17.17 33.08
N LYS A 360 8.76 -17.98 34.11
CA LYS A 360 8.79 -17.51 35.50
C LYS A 360 9.87 -16.48 35.72
N GLU A 361 11.02 -16.64 35.06
CA GLU A 361 12.17 -15.75 35.17
C GLU A 361 11.92 -14.49 34.35
N ILE A 362 11.93 -13.35 35.00
CA ILE A 362 11.65 -12.04 34.39
C ILE A 362 12.55 -11.76 33.19
N GLU A 363 13.84 -12.11 33.28
CA GLU A 363 14.81 -11.91 32.22
C GLU A 363 14.53 -12.72 30.94
N LYS A 364 13.78 -13.81 31.08
CA LYS A 364 13.34 -14.66 29.95
C LYS A 364 11.96 -14.24 29.39
N ARG A 365 11.23 -13.38 30.09
CA ARG A 365 9.97 -12.85 29.59
C ARG A 365 10.23 -11.98 28.38
N PRO A 366 9.59 -12.23 27.22
CA PRO A 366 9.90 -11.49 26.01
C PRO A 366 9.38 -10.06 26.03
N VAL A 367 9.93 -9.27 25.10
CA VAL A 367 9.41 -7.97 24.72
C VAL A 367 8.84 -8.10 23.31
N PHE A 368 7.63 -7.63 23.10
CA PHE A 368 7.07 -7.51 21.75
C PHE A 368 7.33 -6.11 21.21
N VAL A 369 7.82 -6.04 19.99
CA VAL A 369 7.84 -4.84 19.17
C VAL A 369 6.81 -5.06 18.07
N VAL A 370 5.68 -4.39 18.17
CA VAL A 370 4.60 -4.48 17.20
C VAL A 370 4.67 -3.28 16.28
N MET A 371 4.63 -3.49 14.97
CA MET A 371 4.62 -2.43 13.96
C MET A 371 3.41 -2.55 13.05
N ASP A 372 2.84 -1.40 12.66
CA ASP A 372 1.79 -1.34 11.65
C ASP A 372 2.32 -1.76 10.27
N TYR A 373 1.42 -1.94 9.31
CA TYR A 373 1.76 -2.38 7.96
C TYR A 373 2.63 -1.36 7.23
N ALA A 374 3.74 -1.83 6.69
CA ALA A 374 4.55 -1.09 5.72
C ALA A 374 3.86 -1.10 4.34
N PHE A 375 4.42 -0.37 3.38
CA PHE A 375 3.91 -0.30 2.01
C PHE A 375 4.99 -0.72 1.01
N GLY A 376 4.90 -1.93 0.49
CA GLY A 376 5.81 -2.47 -0.51
C GLY A 376 7.28 -2.49 -0.06
N GLU A 377 8.19 -1.92 -0.84
CA GLU A 377 9.65 -1.88 -0.54
C GLU A 377 9.97 -1.16 0.79
N GLN A 378 9.07 -0.32 1.31
CA GLN A 378 9.20 0.28 2.64
C GLN A 378 9.38 -0.79 3.73
N ALA A 379 8.79 -1.97 3.56
CA ALA A 379 8.98 -3.10 4.46
C ALA A 379 10.47 -3.48 4.60
N TYR A 380 11.21 -3.48 3.48
CA TYR A 380 12.67 -3.67 3.52
C TYR A 380 13.37 -2.50 4.19
N GLU A 381 13.06 -1.28 3.77
CA GLU A 381 13.73 -0.07 4.25
C GLU A 381 13.64 0.07 5.77
N CYS A 382 12.44 -0.06 6.35
CA CYS A 382 12.23 0.05 7.78
C CYS A 382 12.79 -1.16 8.57
N PHE A 383 12.54 -2.37 8.05
CA PHE A 383 12.91 -3.58 8.79
C PHE A 383 14.41 -3.82 8.77
N ASP A 384 15.08 -3.50 7.66
CA ASP A 384 16.54 -3.57 7.56
C ASP A 384 17.21 -2.63 8.54
N GLU A 385 16.70 -1.40 8.69
CA GLU A 385 17.21 -0.42 9.67
C GLU A 385 16.94 -0.87 11.12
N LEU A 386 15.74 -1.40 11.43
CA LEU A 386 15.41 -1.88 12.76
C LEU A 386 16.32 -3.03 13.21
N LEU A 387 16.73 -3.89 12.27
CA LEU A 387 17.58 -5.05 12.53
C LEU A 387 19.09 -4.74 12.50
N LYS A 388 19.49 -3.48 12.31
CA LYS A 388 20.90 -3.04 12.50
C LYS A 388 21.24 -2.92 13.99
N PRO A 389 22.54 -2.98 14.34
CA PRO A 389 22.97 -2.71 15.71
C PRO A 389 22.57 -1.30 16.16
N TYR A 390 22.08 -1.18 17.38
CA TYR A 390 21.81 0.11 18.00
C TYR A 390 23.11 0.74 18.48
N LYS A 391 23.32 2.03 18.17
CA LYS A 391 24.51 2.79 18.58
C LYS A 391 24.18 3.71 19.76
N ARG A 392 24.88 3.50 20.88
CA ARG A 392 24.84 4.35 22.05
C ARG A 392 26.26 4.95 22.26
N GLY A 393 26.46 6.15 21.74
CA GLY A 393 27.81 6.72 21.62
C GLY A 393 28.71 5.87 20.72
N GLU A 394 29.87 5.44 21.25
CA GLU A 394 30.80 4.56 20.53
C GLU A 394 30.47 3.06 20.64
N LYS A 395 29.48 2.68 21.45
CA LYS A 395 29.11 1.28 21.68
C LYS A 395 27.99 0.86 20.79
N GLU A 396 28.09 -0.36 20.23
CA GLU A 396 27.05 -0.99 19.44
C GLU A 396 26.43 -2.16 20.21
N TYR A 397 25.09 -2.27 20.10
CA TYR A 397 24.31 -3.31 20.76
C TYR A 397 23.41 -4.01 19.72
N ASN A 398 23.58 -5.31 19.57
CA ASN A 398 22.65 -6.11 18.77
C ASN A 398 21.36 -6.33 19.55
N LEU A 399 20.22 -6.15 18.88
CA LEU A 399 18.94 -6.54 19.44
C LEU A 399 18.86 -8.07 19.58
N ASN A 400 18.38 -8.54 20.71
CA ASN A 400 18.20 -9.98 20.94
C ASN A 400 16.90 -10.49 20.26
N VAL A 401 16.82 -10.34 18.93
CA VAL A 401 15.65 -10.77 18.14
C VAL A 401 15.58 -12.29 18.09
N VAL A 402 14.52 -12.85 18.63
CA VAL A 402 14.26 -14.31 18.69
C VAL A 402 13.33 -14.73 17.56
N SER A 403 12.36 -13.92 17.22
CA SER A 403 11.44 -14.19 16.11
C SER A 403 11.00 -12.92 15.39
N THR A 404 10.55 -13.11 14.17
CA THR A 404 9.85 -12.11 13.36
C THR A 404 8.56 -12.72 12.85
N SER A 405 7.44 -12.05 13.10
CA SER A 405 6.11 -12.48 12.68
C SER A 405 5.51 -11.43 11.76
N ILE A 406 5.03 -11.84 10.63
CA ILE A 406 4.39 -10.96 9.64
C ILE A 406 3.01 -11.50 9.32
N MET A 407 2.01 -10.66 9.53
CA MET A 407 0.66 -10.91 9.06
C MET A 407 0.19 -9.76 8.20
N GLY A 408 -0.70 -10.04 7.27
CA GLY A 408 -1.21 -9.02 6.38
C GLY A 408 -2.44 -9.45 5.60
N LYS A 409 -2.99 -8.48 4.91
CA LYS A 409 -4.06 -8.64 3.94
C LYS A 409 -3.43 -8.95 2.58
N ALA A 410 -3.96 -9.93 1.85
CA ALA A 410 -3.44 -10.35 0.55
C ALA A 410 -4.56 -10.74 -0.41
N GLY A 411 -4.28 -10.75 -1.71
CA GLY A 411 -5.16 -11.37 -2.70
C GLY A 411 -4.92 -12.87 -2.74
N ILE A 412 -5.99 -13.66 -2.69
CA ILE A 412 -5.91 -15.12 -2.78
C ILE A 412 -6.16 -15.58 -4.22
N LEU A 413 -5.46 -16.63 -4.65
CA LEU A 413 -5.69 -17.26 -5.96
C LEU A 413 -6.55 -18.52 -5.87
N TYR A 414 -6.67 -19.10 -4.66
CA TYR A 414 -7.55 -20.22 -4.33
C TYR A 414 -8.41 -19.84 -3.13
N GLY A 415 -9.69 -20.15 -3.15
CA GLY A 415 -10.57 -19.80 -2.05
C GLY A 415 -11.19 -18.41 -2.15
N GLY A 416 -11.65 -17.86 -1.03
CA GLY A 416 -12.43 -16.64 -0.95
C GLY A 416 -12.00 -15.70 0.17
N LYS A 417 -12.77 -14.62 0.36
CA LYS A 417 -12.54 -13.63 1.41
C LYS A 417 -12.46 -14.27 2.80
N GLY A 418 -11.50 -13.83 3.60
CA GLY A 418 -11.28 -14.29 4.96
C GLY A 418 -10.48 -15.58 5.07
N ASP A 419 -10.29 -16.34 4.00
CA ASP A 419 -9.45 -17.53 3.98
C ASP A 419 -7.98 -17.19 4.26
N LEU A 420 -7.22 -18.17 4.76
CA LEU A 420 -5.86 -17.97 5.25
C LEU A 420 -4.83 -18.56 4.27
N MET A 421 -3.71 -17.86 4.18
CA MET A 421 -2.55 -18.27 3.39
C MET A 421 -1.32 -18.36 4.28
N ILE A 422 -0.71 -19.55 4.32
CA ILE A 422 0.49 -19.85 5.12
C ILE A 422 1.65 -20.13 4.15
N PRO A 423 2.48 -19.12 3.87
CA PRO A 423 3.53 -19.26 2.87
C PRO A 423 4.75 -20.02 3.38
N ASP A 424 5.46 -20.63 2.43
CA ASP A 424 6.77 -21.24 2.62
C ASP A 424 7.86 -20.55 1.78
N ALA A 425 7.45 -19.67 0.86
CA ALA A 425 8.33 -18.85 0.05
C ALA A 425 7.65 -17.55 -0.39
N HIS A 426 8.45 -16.51 -0.58
CA HIS A 426 8.06 -15.30 -1.30
C HIS A 426 8.84 -15.20 -2.60
N VAL A 427 8.13 -14.97 -3.69
CA VAL A 427 8.70 -14.80 -5.03
C VAL A 427 8.47 -13.36 -5.45
N PHE A 428 9.54 -12.64 -5.81
CA PHE A 428 9.40 -11.26 -6.24
C PHE A 428 9.04 -11.18 -7.73
N GLU A 429 7.93 -10.52 -8.04
CA GLU A 429 7.40 -10.42 -9.40
C GLU A 429 8.34 -9.67 -10.35
N GLY A 430 8.95 -8.58 -9.88
CA GLY A 430 9.77 -7.66 -10.67
C GLY A 430 11.18 -8.15 -10.97
N THR A 431 11.63 -9.23 -10.34
CA THR A 431 12.94 -9.86 -10.55
C THR A 431 12.84 -11.37 -10.43
N ALA A 432 13.95 -12.09 -10.61
CA ALA A 432 13.99 -13.54 -10.41
C ALA A 432 14.29 -13.95 -8.95
N ASP A 433 14.21 -13.00 -8.01
CA ASP A 433 14.57 -13.27 -6.62
C ASP A 433 13.50 -14.09 -5.91
N ASN A 434 13.92 -15.17 -5.29
CA ASN A 434 13.09 -16.08 -4.52
C ASN A 434 13.61 -16.17 -3.09
N TYR A 435 12.71 -16.09 -2.14
CA TYR A 435 13.02 -16.11 -0.71
C TYR A 435 12.29 -17.26 -0.02
N PRO A 436 12.82 -18.51 -0.12
CA PRO A 436 12.29 -19.63 0.65
C PRO A 436 12.68 -19.49 2.13
N PHE A 437 11.80 -19.96 3.01
CA PHE A 437 12.03 -19.96 4.43
C PHE A 437 11.26 -21.09 5.13
N ARG A 438 11.69 -21.43 6.34
CA ARG A 438 10.92 -22.33 7.21
C ARG A 438 9.93 -21.49 8.01
N ASN A 439 8.66 -21.59 7.65
CA ASN A 439 7.60 -20.98 8.41
C ASN A 439 7.31 -21.83 9.66
N GLU A 440 7.32 -21.20 10.84
CA GLU A 440 6.93 -21.88 12.09
C GLU A 440 5.41 -22.10 12.18
N LEU A 441 4.61 -21.26 11.51
CA LEU A 441 3.17 -21.49 11.34
C LEU A 441 2.93 -22.54 10.24
N LYS A 442 1.95 -23.41 10.50
CA LYS A 442 1.55 -24.47 9.57
C LYS A 442 0.05 -24.42 9.32
N LYS A 443 -0.38 -24.96 8.19
CA LYS A 443 -1.81 -25.12 7.88
C LYS A 443 -2.58 -25.78 9.02
N SER A 444 -2.00 -26.82 9.65
CA SER A 444 -2.61 -27.55 10.77
C SER A 444 -2.87 -26.69 12.01
N ASP A 445 -2.16 -25.60 12.20
CA ASP A 445 -2.37 -24.71 13.35
C ASP A 445 -3.71 -23.94 13.25
N PHE A 446 -4.31 -23.89 12.07
CA PHE A 446 -5.53 -23.16 11.74
C PHE A 446 -6.73 -24.07 11.41
N GLU A 447 -6.55 -25.39 11.42
CA GLU A 447 -7.63 -26.34 11.16
C GLU A 447 -8.67 -26.33 12.28
N GLY A 448 -9.93 -26.51 11.92
CA GLY A 448 -11.04 -26.53 12.89
C GLY A 448 -11.70 -25.17 13.19
N TYR A 449 -11.13 -24.06 12.70
CA TYR A 449 -11.68 -22.72 12.91
C TYR A 449 -12.67 -22.27 11.81
N GLY A 450 -13.05 -23.15 10.88
CA GLY A 450 -14.09 -22.87 9.87
C GLY A 450 -13.67 -21.85 8.78
N LEU A 451 -12.37 -21.66 8.58
CA LEU A 451 -11.78 -20.89 7.49
C LEU A 451 -11.02 -21.83 6.54
N GLY A 452 -11.02 -21.51 5.25
CA GLY A 452 -10.14 -22.17 4.29
C GLY A 452 -8.68 -21.83 4.59
N VAL A 453 -7.78 -22.82 4.50
CA VAL A 453 -6.35 -22.62 4.78
C VAL A 453 -5.52 -23.21 3.64
N TYR A 454 -4.68 -22.38 3.05
CA TYR A 454 -3.85 -22.74 1.89
C TYR A 454 -2.38 -22.55 2.22
N SER A 455 -1.52 -23.45 1.73
CA SER A 455 -0.06 -23.36 1.88
C SER A 455 0.62 -23.42 0.52
N GLY A 456 1.66 -22.63 0.31
CA GLY A 456 2.44 -22.56 -0.93
C GLY A 456 3.21 -21.25 -1.03
N SER A 457 3.64 -20.90 -2.24
CA SER A 457 4.37 -19.66 -2.46
C SER A 457 3.43 -18.45 -2.50
N MET A 458 3.92 -17.30 -2.02
CA MET A 458 3.29 -15.99 -2.23
C MET A 458 4.09 -15.18 -3.25
N VAL A 459 3.41 -14.43 -4.09
CA VAL A 459 4.06 -13.48 -5.01
C VAL A 459 4.06 -12.09 -4.40
N THR A 460 5.24 -11.51 -4.21
CA THR A 460 5.37 -10.11 -3.85
C THR A 460 5.33 -9.27 -5.12
N VAL A 461 4.22 -8.55 -5.32
CA VAL A 461 3.98 -7.76 -6.53
C VAL A 461 4.46 -6.32 -6.38
N LEU A 462 4.81 -5.71 -7.51
CA LEU A 462 5.27 -4.32 -7.57
C LEU A 462 4.15 -3.34 -7.20
N GLY A 463 2.93 -3.64 -7.60
CA GLY A 463 1.75 -2.84 -7.31
C GLY A 463 0.46 -3.59 -7.62
N THR A 464 -0.53 -3.43 -6.75
CA THR A 464 -1.84 -4.07 -6.91
C THR A 464 -2.60 -3.60 -8.15
N SER A 465 -2.30 -2.38 -8.64
CA SER A 465 -2.89 -1.81 -9.86
C SER A 465 -2.26 -2.34 -11.15
N LEU A 466 -1.21 -3.16 -11.08
CA LEU A 466 -0.47 -3.66 -12.25
C LEU A 466 -0.84 -5.10 -12.64
N GLN A 467 -1.86 -5.68 -12.02
CA GLN A 467 -2.21 -7.09 -12.23
C GLN A 467 -3.18 -7.29 -13.40
N ASN A 468 -3.01 -8.39 -14.11
CA ASN A 468 -3.99 -8.91 -15.06
C ASN A 468 -4.20 -10.41 -14.89
N LYS A 469 -5.33 -10.94 -15.40
CA LYS A 469 -5.73 -12.34 -15.22
C LYS A 469 -4.74 -13.35 -15.80
N ASP A 470 -4.07 -13.00 -16.89
CA ASP A 470 -3.13 -13.94 -17.55
C ASP A 470 -1.88 -14.18 -16.68
N ILE A 471 -1.34 -13.11 -16.05
CA ILE A 471 -0.19 -13.23 -15.15
C ILE A 471 -0.57 -13.92 -13.85
N LEU A 472 -1.78 -13.64 -13.31
CA LEU A 472 -2.26 -14.29 -12.10
C LEU A 472 -2.45 -15.80 -12.29
N LYS A 473 -3.05 -16.22 -13.42
CA LYS A 473 -3.13 -17.64 -13.80
C LYS A 473 -1.77 -18.27 -13.97
N TYR A 474 -0.83 -17.57 -14.59
CA TYR A 474 0.54 -18.05 -14.72
C TYR A 474 1.20 -18.29 -13.35
N PHE A 475 1.04 -17.40 -12.38
CA PHE A 475 1.57 -17.61 -11.03
C PHE A 475 0.94 -18.82 -10.36
N MET A 476 -0.34 -19.01 -10.52
CA MET A 476 -1.10 -20.13 -9.95
C MET A 476 -0.72 -21.48 -10.58
N GLU A 477 -0.65 -21.54 -11.92
CA GLU A 477 -0.51 -22.80 -12.68
C GLU A 477 0.94 -23.19 -12.98
N SER A 478 1.91 -22.27 -12.80
CA SER A 478 3.33 -22.54 -13.02
C SER A 478 3.94 -23.35 -11.88
N SER A 479 5.21 -23.73 -12.05
CA SER A 479 6.01 -24.40 -11.00
C SER A 479 6.13 -23.56 -9.69
N TRP A 480 5.74 -22.30 -9.71
CA TRP A 480 5.68 -21.46 -8.50
C TRP A 480 4.53 -21.85 -7.59
N ASN A 481 3.44 -22.41 -8.14
CA ASN A 481 2.27 -22.84 -7.39
C ASN A 481 1.84 -21.78 -6.36
N ALA A 482 1.72 -20.52 -6.83
CA ALA A 482 1.42 -19.40 -5.96
C ALA A 482 -0.01 -19.48 -5.44
N ILE A 483 -0.18 -19.32 -4.14
CA ILE A 483 -1.48 -19.34 -3.48
C ILE A 483 -2.09 -17.95 -3.34
N GLY A 484 -1.28 -16.90 -3.44
CA GLY A 484 -1.74 -15.53 -3.30
C GLY A 484 -0.66 -14.50 -3.63
N LEU A 485 -1.03 -13.23 -3.51
CA LEU A 485 -0.20 -12.07 -3.82
C LEU A 485 -0.28 -11.04 -2.71
N GLU A 486 0.86 -10.43 -2.42
CA GLU A 486 1.01 -9.32 -1.48
C GLU A 486 2.13 -8.38 -1.95
N MET A 487 2.46 -7.32 -1.23
CA MET A 487 3.45 -6.33 -1.67
C MET A 487 4.70 -6.27 -0.80
N GLU A 488 4.78 -6.97 0.33
CA GLU A 488 5.78 -6.74 1.39
C GLU A 488 6.62 -7.98 1.73
N GLY A 489 6.12 -9.19 1.52
CA GLY A 489 6.69 -10.43 2.06
C GLY A 489 8.13 -10.70 1.64
N ALA A 490 8.45 -10.57 0.36
CA ALA A 490 9.83 -10.73 -0.12
C ALA A 490 10.76 -9.65 0.45
N HIS A 491 10.25 -8.44 0.66
CA HIS A 491 11.00 -7.32 1.23
C HIS A 491 11.36 -7.56 2.69
N TYR A 492 10.40 -8.01 3.51
CA TYR A 492 10.67 -8.45 4.89
C TYR A 492 11.67 -9.60 4.93
N GLN A 493 11.46 -10.63 4.10
CA GLN A 493 12.32 -11.80 4.11
C GLN A 493 13.75 -11.48 3.69
N LYS A 494 13.93 -10.57 2.73
CA LYS A 494 15.24 -10.03 2.34
C LYS A 494 15.94 -9.33 3.50
N ALA A 495 15.24 -8.48 4.26
CA ALA A 495 15.80 -7.79 5.43
C ALA A 495 16.21 -8.78 6.52
N ILE A 496 15.36 -9.78 6.83
CA ILE A 496 15.65 -10.82 7.81
C ILE A 496 16.89 -11.63 7.41
N GLN A 497 16.99 -12.04 6.14
CA GLN A 497 18.14 -12.81 5.65
C GLN A 497 19.41 -11.95 5.65
N SER A 498 19.34 -10.68 5.28
CA SER A 498 20.47 -9.75 5.35
C SER A 498 20.99 -9.60 6.79
N ALA A 499 20.08 -9.42 7.75
CA ALA A 499 20.45 -9.26 9.16
C ALA A 499 20.97 -10.55 9.79
N SER A 500 20.34 -11.70 9.54
CA SER A 500 20.67 -12.97 10.19
C SER A 500 21.87 -13.70 9.56
N LYS A 501 21.99 -13.67 8.23
CA LYS A 501 22.98 -14.47 7.49
C LYS A 501 24.20 -13.67 7.04
N ILE A 502 24.01 -12.40 6.66
CA ILE A 502 25.07 -11.56 6.10
C ILE A 502 25.70 -10.70 7.19
N ARG A 503 24.94 -9.76 7.79
CA ARG A 503 25.46 -8.86 8.84
C ARG A 503 25.65 -9.54 10.18
N LYS A 504 24.89 -10.61 10.46
CA LYS A 504 24.86 -11.32 11.74
C LYS A 504 24.50 -10.38 12.92
N SER A 505 23.69 -9.36 12.65
CA SER A 505 23.20 -8.42 13.65
C SER A 505 22.04 -8.97 14.49
N ILE A 506 21.44 -10.07 14.06
CA ILE A 506 20.47 -10.87 14.82
C ILE A 506 20.86 -12.34 14.77
N ARG A 507 20.16 -13.18 15.53
CA ARG A 507 20.42 -14.63 15.57
C ARG A 507 20.29 -15.26 14.20
N SER A 508 21.19 -16.18 13.82
CA SER A 508 21.15 -16.92 12.55
C SER A 508 19.95 -17.87 12.44
N ASN A 509 19.41 -18.32 13.58
CA ASN A 509 18.27 -19.22 13.73
C ASN A 509 17.00 -18.47 14.18
N VAL A 510 16.87 -17.19 13.84
CA VAL A 510 15.65 -16.42 14.12
C VAL A 510 14.43 -17.15 13.56
N LYS A 511 13.41 -17.34 14.41
CA LYS A 511 12.14 -17.96 14.00
C LYS A 511 11.38 -16.99 13.10
N VAL A 512 10.75 -17.50 12.05
CA VAL A 512 9.98 -16.69 11.09
C VAL A 512 8.56 -17.23 11.00
N LEU A 513 7.58 -16.35 11.16
CA LEU A 513 6.16 -16.68 11.14
C LEU A 513 5.45 -15.77 10.13
N TYR A 514 4.85 -16.35 9.10
CA TYR A 514 4.06 -15.61 8.12
C TYR A 514 2.66 -16.20 8.01
N ALA A 515 1.66 -15.35 8.03
CA ALA A 515 0.29 -15.71 7.69
C ALA A 515 -0.43 -14.51 7.08
N TYR A 516 -1.19 -14.75 6.02
CA TYR A 516 -2.00 -13.72 5.38
C TYR A 516 -3.47 -14.14 5.38
N TYR A 517 -4.36 -13.15 5.34
CA TYR A 517 -5.79 -13.39 5.15
C TYR A 517 -6.27 -12.74 3.86
N ALA A 518 -7.20 -13.41 3.19
CA ALA A 518 -7.68 -13.00 1.89
C ALA A 518 -8.60 -11.77 1.98
N SER A 519 -8.24 -10.71 1.26
CA SER A 519 -9.13 -9.55 1.06
C SER A 519 -10.10 -9.77 -0.09
N ASP A 520 -9.65 -10.49 -1.11
CA ASP A 520 -10.36 -10.72 -2.36
C ASP A 520 -9.69 -11.86 -3.14
N ASN A 521 -10.41 -12.37 -4.16
CA ASN A 521 -9.84 -13.24 -5.17
C ASN A 521 -9.81 -12.48 -6.50
N PRO A 522 -8.65 -11.99 -6.96
CA PRO A 522 -8.56 -11.18 -8.17
C PRO A 522 -8.82 -11.94 -9.48
N LEU A 523 -8.93 -13.27 -9.43
CA LEU A 523 -9.36 -14.09 -10.58
C LEU A 523 -10.89 -14.11 -10.76
N GLU A 524 -11.64 -13.77 -9.72
CA GLU A 524 -13.09 -13.68 -9.78
C GLU A 524 -13.55 -12.39 -10.45
N THR A 525 -14.71 -12.45 -11.11
CA THR A 525 -15.26 -11.28 -11.81
C THR A 525 -15.68 -10.20 -10.81
N GLY A 526 -15.24 -8.97 -11.05
CA GLY A 526 -15.53 -7.82 -10.18
C GLY A 526 -14.69 -7.71 -8.93
N SER A 527 -13.78 -8.64 -8.68
CA SER A 527 -12.81 -8.58 -7.59
C SER A 527 -11.52 -7.91 -8.06
N THR A 528 -10.96 -7.03 -7.24
CA THR A 528 -9.66 -6.38 -7.52
C THR A 528 -8.79 -6.38 -6.27
N LEU A 529 -7.48 -6.52 -6.43
CA LEU A 529 -6.49 -6.37 -5.34
C LEU A 529 -6.53 -5.00 -4.64
N ALA A 530 -7.25 -4.06 -5.23
CA ALA A 530 -7.50 -2.74 -4.66
C ALA A 530 -8.77 -2.68 -3.81
N SER A 531 -9.39 -3.82 -3.49
CA SER A 531 -10.58 -3.88 -2.64
C SER A 531 -10.33 -3.21 -1.28
N GLY A 532 -11.36 -2.55 -0.75
CA GLY A 532 -11.31 -1.83 0.51
C GLY A 532 -11.05 -2.74 1.73
N ALA A 533 -11.22 -2.19 2.93
CA ALA A 533 -11.17 -2.97 4.16
C ALA A 533 -12.26 -4.03 4.17
N LEU A 534 -11.95 -5.22 4.70
CA LEU A 534 -12.90 -6.32 4.89
C LEU A 534 -14.02 -5.99 5.91
N GLY A 535 -13.86 -4.89 6.68
CA GLY A 535 -14.80 -4.57 7.75
C GLY A 535 -14.87 -5.70 8.77
N MET A 536 -16.09 -6.08 9.13
CA MET A 536 -16.34 -7.13 10.12
C MET A 536 -15.83 -8.53 9.70
N GLU A 537 -15.83 -8.83 8.41
CA GLU A 537 -15.31 -10.10 7.88
C GLU A 537 -13.81 -10.28 8.13
N GLY A 538 -13.06 -9.17 8.25
CA GLY A 538 -11.63 -9.19 8.54
C GLY A 538 -11.28 -9.43 10.00
N VAL A 539 -12.21 -9.28 10.94
CA VAL A 539 -11.94 -9.42 12.39
C VAL A 539 -11.48 -10.82 12.72
N ARG A 540 -12.28 -11.83 12.37
CA ARG A 540 -12.00 -13.23 12.67
C ARG A 540 -10.62 -13.69 12.17
N PRO A 541 -10.26 -13.58 10.86
CA PRO A 541 -8.96 -14.04 10.40
C PRO A 541 -7.80 -13.26 11.03
N THR A 542 -7.95 -11.94 11.27
CA THR A 542 -6.93 -11.10 11.90
C THR A 542 -6.62 -11.58 13.32
N TYR A 543 -7.65 -11.81 14.15
CA TYR A 543 -7.46 -12.22 15.54
C TYR A 543 -7.03 -13.68 15.65
N LEU A 544 -7.47 -14.55 14.74
CA LEU A 544 -7.01 -15.94 14.70
C LEU A 544 -5.51 -16.02 14.39
N ILE A 545 -5.05 -15.26 13.38
CA ILE A 545 -3.62 -15.21 13.06
C ILE A 545 -2.82 -14.64 14.24
N THR A 546 -3.29 -13.55 14.84
CA THR A 546 -2.64 -12.95 16.02
C THR A 546 -2.53 -13.95 17.16
N TYR A 547 -3.62 -14.64 17.48
CA TYR A 547 -3.66 -15.66 18.52
C TYR A 547 -2.64 -16.78 18.25
N LYS A 548 -2.63 -17.32 17.00
CA LYS A 548 -1.72 -18.42 16.63
C LYS A 548 -0.25 -17.98 16.58
N ILE A 549 0.04 -16.74 16.20
CA ILE A 549 1.39 -16.19 16.33
C ILE A 549 1.81 -16.21 17.80
N LEU A 550 1.01 -15.61 18.69
CA LEU A 550 1.33 -15.55 20.11
C LEU A 550 1.44 -16.95 20.75
N GLU A 551 0.50 -17.85 20.45
CA GLU A 551 0.56 -19.25 20.91
C GLU A 551 1.87 -19.93 20.50
N LYS A 552 2.29 -19.77 19.23
CA LYS A 552 3.50 -20.41 18.67
C LYS A 552 4.80 -19.85 19.24
N LEU A 553 4.81 -18.62 19.73
CA LEU A 553 6.00 -18.02 20.31
C LEU A 553 6.35 -18.60 21.68
N PHE A 554 5.38 -19.20 22.40
CA PHE A 554 5.54 -19.75 23.74
C PHE A 554 5.39 -21.27 23.81
N GLY A 555 4.96 -21.91 22.69
CA GLY A 555 4.74 -23.35 22.59
C GLY A 555 5.96 -24.20 22.21
#